data_e35638db5060b066f0182562a7011bda
#
_entry.id   e35638db5060b066f0182562a7011bda
#
_cell.length_a   1.000
_cell.length_b   1.000
_cell.length_c   1.000
_cell.angle_alpha   90.00
_cell.angle_beta   90.00
_cell.angle_gamma   90.00
#
_symmetry.space_group_name_H-M   'P 1'
#
loop_
_entity.id
_entity.type
_entity.pdbx_description
1 polymer ?
#
loop_
_entity_poly.entity_id
_entity_poly.type
_entity_poly.pdbx_seq_one_letter_code
_entity_poly.pdbx_strand_id
1 'polypeptide(L)'
;VGGSEAPVNHPGVGGFNAMHAISVRNNDPKTASRPFDVNRDGFVIGEGGAGLVFEEYDHAVARGAKIYAEVAGAGLSADAYHMTSPHPEGFGAMLSMKQAIEGAGLELTQMDHINTHGTSTPLGDISEPKAITTLFGEHAYNISINSTKSMTGHLLGAAGAIEAIATILAVQYDIVPPTINHFDDDPEIDNKLDFTFHTAKKRVVDVALSNTFGFGGHNASLVFKKVK
;
A
#
# COMPACT_ATOMS: atom_id res chain seq x y z
N VAL A 1 8.92 7.07 -14.93
CA VAL A 1 9.28 6.39 -13.65
C VAL A 1 8.73 4.98 -13.65
N GLY A 2 9.29 4.08 -12.85
CA GLY A 2 8.82 2.71 -12.79
C GLY A 2 9.66 1.85 -11.86
N GLY A 3 9.30 0.59 -11.78
CA GLY A 3 10.02 -0.43 -11.02
C GLY A 3 9.88 -1.79 -11.69
N SER A 4 10.88 -2.62 -11.54
CA SER A 4 10.85 -4.01 -12.01
C SER A 4 11.60 -4.90 -11.03
N GLU A 5 11.12 -6.13 -10.85
CA GLU A 5 11.73 -7.11 -9.96
C GLU A 5 11.44 -8.52 -10.45
N ALA A 6 12.42 -9.41 -10.35
CA ALA A 6 12.31 -10.84 -10.63
C ALA A 6 13.09 -11.66 -9.58
N PRO A 7 12.61 -11.70 -8.32
CA PRO A 7 13.33 -12.27 -7.19
C PRO A 7 13.04 -13.75 -6.96
N VAL A 8 12.18 -14.40 -7.76
CA VAL A 8 11.81 -15.83 -7.60
C VAL A 8 12.96 -16.69 -8.13
N ASN A 9 14.06 -16.69 -7.42
CA ASN A 9 15.26 -17.46 -7.68
C ASN A 9 15.85 -17.98 -6.37
N HIS A 10 16.81 -18.89 -6.42
CA HIS A 10 17.37 -19.53 -5.23
C HIS A 10 17.93 -18.53 -4.19
N PRO A 11 18.74 -17.50 -4.57
CA PRO A 11 19.21 -16.52 -3.61
C PRO A 11 18.07 -15.67 -3.01
N GLY A 12 17.11 -15.21 -3.83
CA GLY A 12 15.99 -14.38 -3.37
C GLY A 12 15.10 -15.12 -2.38
N VAL A 13 14.59 -16.29 -2.80
CA VAL A 13 13.74 -17.12 -1.93
C VAL A 13 14.53 -17.58 -0.69
N GLY A 14 15.77 -18.04 -0.85
CA GLY A 14 16.61 -18.51 0.25
C GLY A 14 16.90 -17.41 1.28
N GLY A 15 17.20 -16.18 0.82
CA GLY A 15 17.45 -15.04 1.69
C GLY A 15 16.25 -14.66 2.53
N PHE A 16 15.08 -14.47 1.90
CA PHE A 16 13.85 -14.14 2.62
C PHE A 16 13.35 -15.28 3.52
N ASN A 17 13.54 -16.53 3.11
CA ASN A 17 13.22 -17.68 3.95
C ASN A 17 14.11 -17.75 5.20
N ALA A 18 15.42 -17.47 5.08
CA ALA A 18 16.34 -17.41 6.21
C ALA A 18 15.98 -16.31 7.22
N MET A 19 15.30 -15.25 6.77
CA MET A 19 14.78 -14.16 7.61
C MET A 19 13.41 -14.47 8.21
N HIS A 20 12.80 -15.62 7.88
CA HIS A 20 11.41 -15.94 8.24
C HIS A 20 10.40 -14.86 7.80
N ALA A 21 10.64 -14.23 6.65
CA ALA A 21 9.84 -13.13 6.18
C ALA A 21 8.71 -13.54 5.21
N ILE A 22 8.88 -14.68 4.53
CA ILE A 22 7.92 -15.20 3.55
C ILE A 22 7.00 -16.26 4.15
N SER A 23 5.77 -16.33 3.61
CA SER A 23 4.79 -17.36 3.99
C SER A 23 5.31 -18.76 3.71
N VAL A 24 5.03 -19.67 4.61
CA VAL A 24 5.31 -21.11 4.45
C VAL A 24 4.05 -21.93 4.12
N ARG A 25 2.95 -21.28 3.77
CA ARG A 25 1.65 -21.89 3.44
C ARG A 25 1.64 -22.59 2.06
N ASN A 26 2.53 -23.54 1.88
CA ASN A 26 2.69 -24.24 0.59
C ASN A 26 1.53 -25.22 0.29
N ASN A 27 0.74 -25.61 1.30
CA ASN A 27 -0.41 -26.49 1.11
C ASN A 27 -1.63 -25.77 0.52
N ASP A 28 -1.68 -24.43 0.66
CA ASP A 28 -2.73 -23.59 0.10
C ASP A 28 -2.15 -22.27 -0.43
N PRO A 29 -1.38 -22.32 -1.52
CA PRO A 29 -0.64 -21.14 -2.02
C PRO A 29 -1.56 -20.04 -2.53
N LYS A 30 -2.80 -20.35 -2.93
CA LYS A 30 -3.75 -19.35 -3.43
C LYS A 30 -4.24 -18.39 -2.34
N THR A 31 -4.20 -18.82 -1.07
CA THR A 31 -4.61 -18.02 0.07
C THR A 31 -3.44 -17.64 0.99
N ALA A 32 -2.19 -17.82 0.52
CA ALA A 32 -1.01 -17.56 1.32
C ALA A 32 -0.81 -16.06 1.58
N SER A 33 -1.01 -15.21 0.56
CA SER A 33 -1.03 -13.76 0.77
C SER A 33 -2.40 -13.35 1.31
N ARG A 34 -2.47 -13.05 2.62
CA ARG A 34 -3.69 -12.74 3.36
C ARG A 34 -3.52 -11.54 4.31
N PRO A 35 -3.32 -10.34 3.76
CA PRO A 35 -3.14 -9.16 4.58
C PRO A 35 -4.28 -8.97 5.58
N PHE A 36 -3.93 -8.59 6.81
CA PHE A 36 -4.82 -8.32 7.95
C PHE A 36 -5.55 -9.53 8.54
N ASP A 37 -5.43 -10.72 7.97
CA ASP A 37 -5.95 -11.97 8.54
C ASP A 37 -5.11 -12.41 9.75
N VAL A 38 -5.75 -12.91 10.81
CA VAL A 38 -5.04 -13.36 12.04
C VAL A 38 -4.05 -14.50 11.77
N ASN A 39 -4.30 -15.34 10.75
CA ASN A 39 -3.47 -16.48 10.37
C ASN A 39 -2.41 -16.16 9.31
N ARG A 40 -2.12 -14.87 9.03
CA ARG A 40 -1.03 -14.48 8.14
C ARG A 40 0.32 -14.89 8.71
N ASP A 41 1.24 -15.33 7.86
CA ASP A 41 2.51 -15.89 8.29
C ASP A 41 3.73 -15.35 7.50
N GLY A 42 3.55 -14.30 6.71
CA GLY A 42 4.61 -13.70 5.92
C GLY A 42 4.13 -13.30 4.52
N PHE A 43 4.95 -12.58 3.79
CA PHE A 43 4.58 -12.17 2.44
C PHE A 43 4.78 -13.30 1.42
N VAL A 44 4.09 -13.20 0.29
CA VAL A 44 4.31 -14.03 -0.89
C VAL A 44 5.10 -13.23 -1.91
N ILE A 45 6.21 -13.76 -2.39
CA ILE A 45 7.04 -13.09 -3.39
C ILE A 45 6.29 -13.03 -4.72
N GLY A 46 6.21 -11.84 -5.33
CA GLY A 46 5.72 -11.63 -6.68
C GLY A 46 6.83 -11.13 -7.60
N GLU A 47 6.62 -11.26 -8.90
CA GLU A 47 7.51 -10.73 -9.94
C GLU A 47 6.73 -9.86 -10.91
N GLY A 48 7.38 -8.84 -11.47
CA GLY A 48 6.76 -8.00 -12.48
C GLY A 48 7.48 -6.68 -12.70
N GLY A 49 6.86 -5.82 -13.49
CA GLY A 49 7.35 -4.51 -13.77
C GLY A 49 6.21 -3.58 -14.15
N ALA A 50 6.37 -2.31 -13.82
CA ALA A 50 5.41 -1.27 -14.17
C ALA A 50 6.15 0.02 -14.53
N GLY A 51 5.57 0.79 -15.44
CA GLY A 51 6.07 2.09 -15.87
C GLY A 51 4.95 3.13 -15.91
N LEU A 52 5.25 4.33 -15.43
CA LEU A 52 4.35 5.48 -15.47
C LEU A 52 5.05 6.62 -16.21
N VAL A 53 4.33 7.31 -17.07
CA VAL A 53 4.80 8.54 -17.72
C VAL A 53 4.36 9.70 -16.84
N PHE A 54 5.35 10.37 -16.22
CA PHE A 54 5.13 11.61 -15.50
C PHE A 54 5.40 12.79 -16.44
N GLU A 55 4.51 13.75 -16.38
CA GLU A 55 4.55 14.89 -17.28
C GLU A 55 4.01 16.13 -16.56
N GLU A 56 4.56 17.28 -16.86
CA GLU A 56 4.04 18.53 -16.34
C GLU A 56 2.64 18.77 -16.91
N TYR A 57 1.74 19.31 -16.07
CA TYR A 57 0.30 19.40 -16.36
C TYR A 57 -0.01 20.19 -17.64
N ASP A 58 0.52 21.41 -17.76
CA ASP A 58 0.23 22.27 -18.93
C ASP A 58 0.78 21.68 -20.22
N HIS A 59 1.92 21.00 -20.15
CA HIS A 59 2.50 20.27 -21.29
C HIS A 59 1.60 19.12 -21.72
N ALA A 60 1.10 18.32 -20.77
CA ALA A 60 0.18 17.21 -21.03
C ALA A 60 -1.11 17.71 -21.70
N VAL A 61 -1.69 18.78 -21.15
CA VAL A 61 -2.90 19.42 -21.69
C VAL A 61 -2.66 19.97 -23.09
N ALA A 62 -1.55 20.69 -23.32
CA ALA A 62 -1.23 21.31 -24.62
C ALA A 62 -1.12 20.29 -25.76
N ARG A 63 -0.66 19.07 -25.50
CA ARG A 63 -0.60 17.99 -26.49
C ARG A 63 -1.83 17.08 -26.54
N GLY A 64 -2.86 17.36 -25.74
CA GLY A 64 -4.09 16.56 -25.66
C GLY A 64 -3.91 15.18 -25.03
N ALA A 65 -2.97 15.03 -24.10
CA ALA A 65 -2.75 13.76 -23.40
C ALA A 65 -3.95 13.38 -22.54
N LYS A 66 -4.23 12.08 -22.43
CA LYS A 66 -5.12 11.57 -21.38
C LYS A 66 -4.37 11.60 -20.07
N ILE A 67 -4.84 12.41 -19.12
CA ILE A 67 -4.31 12.47 -17.76
C ILE A 67 -5.14 11.52 -16.88
N TYR A 68 -4.49 10.60 -16.19
CA TYR A 68 -5.16 9.61 -15.34
C TYR A 68 -5.35 10.13 -13.90
N ALA A 69 -4.36 10.80 -13.36
CA ALA A 69 -4.38 11.43 -12.05
C ALA A 69 -3.25 12.45 -11.93
N GLU A 70 -3.33 13.31 -10.95
CA GLU A 70 -2.25 14.19 -10.50
C GLU A 70 -1.45 13.47 -9.40
N VAL A 71 -0.11 13.49 -9.49
CA VAL A 71 0.78 13.14 -8.37
C VAL A 71 0.90 14.39 -7.51
N ALA A 72 0.06 14.46 -6.49
CA ALA A 72 -0.14 15.68 -5.73
C ALA A 72 0.88 15.88 -4.60
N GLY A 73 1.38 14.78 -4.02
CA GLY A 73 2.33 14.86 -2.92
C GLY A 73 3.11 13.59 -2.69
N ALA A 74 4.25 13.72 -2.03
CA ALA A 74 5.12 12.63 -1.63
C ALA A 74 5.67 12.87 -0.23
N GLY A 75 5.81 11.80 0.55
CA GLY A 75 6.43 11.84 1.87
C GLY A 75 7.41 10.70 2.06
N LEU A 76 8.52 10.99 2.71
CA LEU A 76 9.59 10.05 3.00
C LEU A 76 9.96 10.13 4.47
N SER A 77 10.17 8.99 5.11
CA SER A 77 10.63 8.92 6.49
C SER A 77 11.48 7.68 6.73
N ALA A 78 12.03 7.57 7.92
CA ALA A 78 12.70 6.36 8.37
C ALA A 78 12.27 6.03 9.80
N ASP A 79 12.03 4.74 10.09
CA ASP A 79 11.67 4.28 11.43
C ASP A 79 12.80 4.42 12.45
N ALA A 80 14.05 4.27 12.01
CA ALA A 80 15.24 4.23 12.88
C ALA A 80 15.07 3.27 14.08
N TYR A 81 14.38 2.16 13.88
CA TYR A 81 13.97 1.22 14.91
C TYR A 81 14.69 -0.13 14.80
N HIS A 82 14.46 -0.87 13.72
CA HIS A 82 15.02 -2.20 13.49
C HIS A 82 15.29 -2.43 12.01
N MET A 83 16.21 -3.36 11.71
CA MET A 83 16.63 -3.63 10.33
C MET A 83 15.51 -4.21 9.45
N THR A 84 14.58 -4.99 10.01
CA THR A 84 13.52 -5.66 9.25
C THR A 84 12.12 -5.47 9.84
N SER A 85 12.00 -5.10 11.11
CA SER A 85 10.71 -4.90 11.76
C SER A 85 10.29 -3.43 11.72
N PRO A 86 9.03 -3.12 11.41
CA PRO A 86 8.53 -1.75 11.48
C PRO A 86 8.48 -1.27 12.94
N HIS A 87 8.41 0.04 13.13
CA HIS A 87 8.13 0.60 14.45
C HIS A 87 6.75 0.13 14.94
N PRO A 88 6.61 -0.42 16.17
CA PRO A 88 5.36 -1.04 16.63
C PRO A 88 4.13 -0.14 16.56
N GLU A 89 4.32 1.17 16.77
CA GLU A 89 3.26 2.17 16.68
C GLU A 89 3.16 2.82 15.29
N GLY A 90 3.89 2.31 14.30
CA GLY A 90 3.86 2.82 12.93
C GLY A 90 4.28 4.28 12.77
N PHE A 91 5.14 4.80 13.67
CA PHE A 91 5.47 6.23 13.71
C PHE A 91 6.09 6.74 12.40
N GLY A 92 7.04 6.00 11.81
CA GLY A 92 7.64 6.36 10.53
C GLY A 92 6.61 6.33 9.39
N ALA A 93 5.76 5.30 9.35
CA ALA A 93 4.67 5.21 8.38
C ALA A 93 3.71 6.41 8.49
N MET A 94 3.33 6.77 9.72
CA MET A 94 2.49 7.95 10.00
C MET A 94 3.16 9.23 9.50
N LEU A 95 4.47 9.42 9.72
CA LEU A 95 5.21 10.60 9.27
C LEU A 95 5.28 10.70 7.75
N SER A 96 5.52 9.60 7.03
CA SER A 96 5.55 9.61 5.55
C SER A 96 4.19 9.98 4.97
N MET A 97 3.10 9.39 5.49
CA MET A 97 1.74 9.74 5.09
C MET A 97 1.42 11.21 5.35
N LYS A 98 1.74 11.70 6.55
CA LYS A 98 1.53 13.10 6.92
C LYS A 98 2.24 14.06 5.98
N GLN A 99 3.54 13.83 5.72
CA GLN A 99 4.32 14.66 4.80
C GLN A 99 3.75 14.66 3.38
N ALA A 100 3.29 13.50 2.89
CA ALA A 100 2.70 13.39 1.57
C ALA A 100 1.42 14.23 1.44
N ILE A 101 0.56 14.19 2.46
CA ILE A 101 -0.71 14.95 2.49
C ILE A 101 -0.46 16.45 2.64
N GLU A 102 0.43 16.85 3.56
CA GLU A 102 0.84 18.25 3.73
C GLU A 102 1.49 18.80 2.46
N GLY A 103 2.38 18.01 1.81
CA GLY A 103 3.01 18.38 0.55
C GLY A 103 2.01 18.54 -0.61
N ALA A 104 0.89 17.83 -0.56
CA ALA A 104 -0.22 17.98 -1.51
C ALA A 104 -1.13 19.19 -1.21
N GLY A 105 -0.94 19.88 -0.08
CA GLY A 105 -1.80 20.98 0.36
C GLY A 105 -3.21 20.52 0.72
N LEU A 106 -3.36 19.29 1.22
CA LEU A 106 -4.64 18.66 1.52
C LEU A 106 -4.87 18.56 3.03
N GLU A 107 -6.15 18.58 3.41
CA GLU A 107 -6.59 18.23 4.76
C GLU A 107 -6.76 16.70 4.89
N LEU A 108 -6.56 16.17 6.09
CA LEU A 108 -6.71 14.74 6.37
C LEU A 108 -8.11 14.20 6.00
N THR A 109 -9.13 15.03 6.17
CA THR A 109 -10.53 14.68 5.88
C THR A 109 -10.86 14.54 4.40
N GLN A 110 -9.93 14.88 3.51
CA GLN A 110 -10.10 14.72 2.05
C GLN A 110 -9.64 13.36 1.54
N MET A 111 -9.02 12.53 2.41
CA MET A 111 -8.54 11.21 2.01
C MET A 111 -9.69 10.22 1.88
N ASP A 112 -9.84 9.62 0.69
CA ASP A 112 -10.90 8.65 0.38
C ASP A 112 -10.40 7.20 0.41
N HIS A 113 -9.14 6.98 0.00
CA HIS A 113 -8.61 5.64 -0.19
C HIS A 113 -7.13 5.55 0.17
N ILE A 114 -6.74 4.44 0.79
CA ILE A 114 -5.34 4.09 1.05
C ILE A 114 -5.06 2.68 0.52
N ASN A 115 -4.15 2.57 -0.45
CA ASN A 115 -3.53 1.32 -0.83
C ASN A 115 -2.32 1.12 0.09
N THR A 116 -2.45 0.22 1.05
CA THR A 116 -1.47 -0.02 2.09
C THR A 116 -0.26 -0.80 1.58
N HIS A 117 0.83 -0.72 2.34
CA HIS A 117 1.93 -1.66 2.17
C HIS A 117 1.49 -3.09 2.46
N GLY A 118 0.74 -3.34 3.53
CA GLY A 118 -0.07 -4.54 3.80
C GLY A 118 0.48 -5.86 3.23
N THR A 119 1.62 -6.33 3.75
CA THR A 119 2.39 -7.43 3.16
C THR A 119 1.96 -8.83 3.60
N SER A 120 0.94 -8.97 4.43
CA SER A 120 0.61 -10.25 5.08
C SER A 120 1.67 -10.71 6.11
N THR A 121 2.42 -9.76 6.68
CA THR A 121 3.37 -10.05 7.77
C THR A 121 2.73 -9.75 9.13
N PRO A 122 3.05 -10.54 10.17
CA PRO A 122 2.43 -10.37 11.48
C PRO A 122 2.53 -8.94 12.03
N LEU A 123 3.73 -8.35 12.03
CA LEU A 123 3.95 -7.02 12.63
C LEU A 123 3.59 -5.86 11.69
N GLY A 124 3.84 -6.01 10.39
CA GLY A 124 3.57 -4.96 9.40
C GLY A 124 2.10 -4.60 9.33
N ASP A 125 1.27 -5.62 9.28
CA ASP A 125 -0.18 -5.48 9.14
C ASP A 125 -0.87 -5.01 10.43
N ILE A 126 -0.18 -4.99 11.59
CA ILE A 126 -0.64 -4.34 12.82
C ILE A 126 -0.19 -2.88 12.87
N SER A 127 1.07 -2.61 12.53
CA SER A 127 1.65 -1.27 12.70
C SER A 127 1.08 -0.24 11.73
N GLU A 128 0.78 -0.63 10.50
CA GLU A 128 0.24 0.29 9.48
C GLU A 128 -1.19 0.77 9.79
N PRO A 129 -2.16 -0.08 10.15
CA PRO A 129 -3.47 0.37 10.65
C PRO A 129 -3.38 1.29 11.86
N LYS A 130 -2.46 1.04 12.82
CA LYS A 130 -2.21 1.95 13.93
C LYS A 130 -1.71 3.32 13.46
N ALA A 131 -0.80 3.36 12.48
CA ALA A 131 -0.34 4.61 11.89
C ALA A 131 -1.50 5.37 11.23
N ILE A 132 -2.39 4.67 10.51
CA ILE A 132 -3.57 5.25 9.87
C ILE A 132 -4.53 5.82 10.92
N THR A 133 -4.90 5.06 11.94
CA THR A 133 -5.80 5.54 12.99
C THR A 133 -5.20 6.70 13.79
N THR A 134 -3.90 6.66 14.06
CA THR A 134 -3.20 7.76 14.76
C THR A 134 -3.20 9.05 13.94
N LEU A 135 -2.97 8.95 12.61
CA LEU A 135 -2.93 10.11 11.74
C LEU A 135 -4.31 10.70 11.48
N PHE A 136 -5.27 9.87 11.09
CA PHE A 136 -6.57 10.32 10.61
C PHE A 136 -7.64 10.43 11.69
N GLY A 137 -7.41 9.89 12.91
CA GLY A 137 -8.40 9.90 14.00
C GLY A 137 -9.73 9.28 13.54
N GLU A 138 -10.84 9.94 13.85
CA GLU A 138 -12.18 9.48 13.47
C GLU A 138 -12.38 9.40 11.94
N HIS A 139 -11.63 10.15 11.16
CA HIS A 139 -11.73 10.08 9.70
C HIS A 139 -11.22 8.75 9.13
N ALA A 140 -10.34 8.04 9.84
CA ALA A 140 -9.84 6.72 9.43
C ALA A 140 -10.99 5.74 9.08
N TYR A 141 -12.10 5.81 9.80
CA TYR A 141 -13.27 4.95 9.58
C TYR A 141 -14.10 5.32 8.33
N ASN A 142 -13.79 6.45 7.69
CA ASN A 142 -14.41 6.88 6.44
C ASN A 142 -13.53 6.58 5.21
N ILE A 143 -12.30 6.11 5.42
CA ILE A 143 -11.34 5.78 4.37
C ILE A 143 -11.53 4.32 3.97
N SER A 144 -11.62 4.05 2.66
CA SER A 144 -11.53 2.66 2.19
C SER A 144 -10.05 2.26 2.06
N ILE A 145 -9.67 1.26 2.81
CA ILE A 145 -8.30 0.74 2.86
C ILE A 145 -8.26 -0.58 2.06
N ASN A 146 -7.16 -0.87 1.40
CA ASN A 146 -6.93 -2.19 0.82
C ASN A 146 -5.44 -2.54 0.75
N SER A 147 -5.14 -3.81 0.54
CA SER A 147 -3.83 -4.28 0.08
C SER A 147 -3.97 -5.06 -1.22
N THR A 148 -3.45 -4.49 -2.30
CA THR A 148 -3.37 -5.19 -3.60
C THR A 148 -2.41 -6.38 -3.56
N LYS A 149 -1.50 -6.44 -2.58
CA LYS A 149 -0.60 -7.59 -2.37
C LYS A 149 -1.33 -8.88 -2.04
N SER A 150 -2.58 -8.81 -1.61
CA SER A 150 -3.43 -10.02 -1.48
C SER A 150 -3.63 -10.73 -2.81
N MET A 151 -3.58 -10.00 -3.93
CA MET A 151 -3.78 -10.52 -5.30
C MET A 151 -2.47 -10.70 -6.07
N THR A 152 -1.52 -9.79 -5.89
CA THR A 152 -0.27 -9.75 -6.68
C THR A 152 0.92 -10.41 -5.99
N GLY A 153 0.84 -10.63 -4.67
CA GLY A 153 2.02 -10.84 -3.86
C GLY A 153 2.84 -9.55 -3.71
N HIS A 154 4.01 -9.65 -3.12
CA HIS A 154 4.92 -8.53 -2.91
C HIS A 154 6.00 -8.52 -3.99
N LEU A 155 5.92 -7.57 -4.91
CA LEU A 155 6.86 -7.45 -6.04
C LEU A 155 8.15 -6.70 -5.65
N LEU A 156 8.43 -6.51 -4.37
CA LEU A 156 9.64 -5.86 -3.86
C LEU A 156 9.94 -4.53 -4.57
N GLY A 157 10.99 -4.45 -5.40
CA GLY A 157 11.37 -3.24 -6.12
C GLY A 157 10.36 -2.78 -7.18
N ALA A 158 9.42 -3.64 -7.61
CA ALA A 158 8.32 -3.27 -8.50
C ALA A 158 7.02 -2.93 -7.75
N ALA A 159 6.92 -3.23 -6.45
CA ALA A 159 5.68 -3.11 -5.68
C ALA A 159 5.10 -1.69 -5.73
N GLY A 160 5.89 -0.68 -5.40
CA GLY A 160 5.42 0.71 -5.40
C GLY A 160 4.90 1.19 -6.76
N ALA A 161 5.50 0.73 -7.86
CA ALA A 161 5.07 1.13 -9.20
C ALA A 161 3.73 0.49 -9.59
N ILE A 162 3.52 -0.80 -9.32
CA ILE A 162 2.25 -1.46 -9.65
C ILE A 162 1.12 -0.98 -8.73
N GLU A 163 1.43 -0.72 -7.46
CA GLU A 163 0.48 -0.18 -6.49
C GLU A 163 0.08 1.27 -6.80
N ALA A 164 1.03 2.07 -7.27
CA ALA A 164 0.71 3.40 -7.79
C ALA A 164 -0.27 3.34 -8.98
N ILE A 165 -0.09 2.41 -9.92
CA ILE A 165 -1.03 2.19 -11.03
C ILE A 165 -2.40 1.79 -10.49
N ALA A 166 -2.48 0.83 -9.57
CA ALA A 166 -3.76 0.40 -8.99
C ALA A 166 -4.47 1.56 -8.27
N THR A 167 -3.73 2.38 -7.54
CA THR A 167 -4.26 3.56 -6.84
C THR A 167 -4.73 4.65 -7.80
N ILE A 168 -3.97 4.93 -8.87
CA ILE A 168 -4.36 5.86 -9.94
C ILE A 168 -5.66 5.38 -10.62
N LEU A 169 -5.76 4.08 -10.90
CA LEU A 169 -6.98 3.52 -11.51
C LEU A 169 -8.18 3.55 -10.55
N ALA A 170 -7.96 3.43 -9.24
CA ALA A 170 -9.02 3.62 -8.25
C ALA A 170 -9.56 5.06 -8.30
N VAL A 171 -8.67 6.07 -8.37
CA VAL A 171 -9.04 7.49 -8.57
C VAL A 171 -9.76 7.71 -9.89
N GLN A 172 -9.28 7.10 -10.98
CA GLN A 172 -9.83 7.30 -12.33
C GLN A 172 -11.24 6.71 -12.48
N TYR A 173 -11.49 5.55 -11.88
CA TYR A 173 -12.72 4.77 -12.12
C TYR A 173 -13.70 4.73 -10.95
N ASP A 174 -13.38 5.35 -9.83
CA ASP A 174 -14.18 5.32 -8.60
C ASP A 174 -14.45 3.89 -8.10
N ILE A 175 -13.40 3.05 -8.15
CA ILE A 175 -13.44 1.65 -7.72
C ILE A 175 -12.21 1.36 -6.86
N VAL A 176 -12.43 1.06 -5.58
CA VAL A 176 -11.36 0.58 -4.68
C VAL A 176 -11.17 -0.92 -4.89
N PRO A 177 -9.94 -1.38 -5.20
CA PRO A 177 -9.66 -2.82 -5.33
C PRO A 177 -9.84 -3.54 -3.99
N PRO A 178 -10.16 -4.85 -3.99
CA PRO A 178 -10.34 -5.59 -2.75
C PRO A 178 -9.03 -6.01 -2.10
N THR A 179 -9.09 -6.26 -0.79
CA THR A 179 -8.18 -7.16 -0.09
C THR A 179 -8.83 -8.54 -0.08
N ILE A 180 -8.23 -9.51 -0.77
CA ILE A 180 -8.74 -10.90 -0.79
C ILE A 180 -8.07 -11.75 0.30
N ASN A 181 -8.57 -12.97 0.51
CA ASN A 181 -8.01 -13.98 1.42
C ASN A 181 -8.08 -13.62 2.92
N HIS A 182 -8.99 -12.75 3.31
CA HIS A 182 -9.31 -12.54 4.72
C HIS A 182 -10.38 -13.55 5.16
N PHE A 183 -10.15 -14.27 6.23
CA PHE A 183 -11.04 -15.31 6.77
C PHE A 183 -11.40 -15.04 8.23
N ASP A 184 -10.42 -14.64 9.03
CA ASP A 184 -10.56 -14.45 10.46
C ASP A 184 -9.94 -13.11 10.89
N ASP A 185 -10.67 -12.37 11.73
CA ASP A 185 -10.25 -11.08 12.27
C ASP A 185 -9.07 -11.24 13.24
N ASP A 186 -8.10 -10.33 13.13
CA ASP A 186 -7.01 -10.22 14.11
C ASP A 186 -7.45 -9.28 15.24
N PRO A 187 -7.47 -9.73 16.50
CA PRO A 187 -7.87 -8.90 17.64
C PRO A 187 -6.93 -7.72 17.93
N GLU A 188 -5.72 -7.70 17.33
CA GLU A 188 -4.79 -6.59 17.47
C GLU A 188 -5.00 -5.49 16.39
N ILE A 189 -5.90 -5.73 15.44
CA ILE A 189 -6.26 -4.78 14.38
C ILE A 189 -7.67 -4.24 14.64
N ASP A 190 -7.87 -2.95 14.47
CA ASP A 190 -9.21 -2.35 14.63
C ASP A 190 -10.11 -2.72 13.43
N ASN A 191 -11.00 -3.69 13.67
CA ASN A 191 -11.92 -4.24 12.69
C ASN A 191 -13.07 -3.28 12.28
N LYS A 192 -13.11 -2.07 12.83
CA LYS A 192 -14.01 -1.01 12.35
C LYS A 192 -13.47 -0.31 11.11
N LEU A 193 -12.19 -0.48 10.81
CA LEU A 193 -11.60 0.04 9.59
C LEU A 193 -12.15 -0.70 8.36
N ASP A 194 -12.39 0.04 7.27
CA ASP A 194 -12.89 -0.52 6.01
C ASP A 194 -11.73 -1.04 5.16
N PHE A 195 -11.30 -2.28 5.38
CA PHE A 195 -10.23 -2.94 4.60
C PHE A 195 -10.69 -3.43 3.21
N THR A 196 -11.89 -3.10 2.79
CA THR A 196 -12.45 -3.48 1.48
C THR A 196 -12.27 -4.98 1.20
N PHE A 197 -12.67 -5.81 2.17
CA PHE A 197 -12.47 -7.26 2.06
C PHE A 197 -13.30 -7.91 0.94
N HIS A 198 -12.70 -8.89 0.28
CA HIS A 198 -13.24 -9.85 -0.71
C HIS A 198 -13.67 -9.25 -2.04
N THR A 199 -14.37 -8.13 -2.08
CA THR A 199 -14.95 -7.57 -3.30
C THR A 199 -14.60 -6.10 -3.48
N ALA A 200 -14.37 -5.69 -4.73
CA ALA A 200 -14.10 -4.29 -5.05
C ALA A 200 -15.28 -3.40 -4.66
N LYS A 201 -14.99 -2.22 -4.16
CA LYS A 201 -15.99 -1.26 -3.67
C LYS A 201 -16.12 -0.07 -4.62
N LYS A 202 -17.32 0.17 -5.14
CA LYS A 202 -17.62 1.42 -5.85
C LYS A 202 -17.82 2.54 -4.83
N ARG A 203 -17.01 3.58 -4.96
CA ARG A 203 -17.15 4.85 -4.23
C ARG A 203 -16.39 5.93 -4.96
N VAL A 204 -16.79 7.19 -4.79
CA VAL A 204 -16.02 8.32 -5.29
C VAL A 204 -14.67 8.34 -4.58
N VAL A 205 -13.60 8.44 -5.37
CA VAL A 205 -12.21 8.52 -4.92
C VAL A 205 -11.59 9.76 -5.57
N ASP A 206 -11.67 10.88 -4.91
CA ASP A 206 -11.04 12.12 -5.37
C ASP A 206 -9.56 12.19 -4.94
N VAL A 207 -9.23 11.61 -3.78
CA VAL A 207 -7.87 11.59 -3.23
C VAL A 207 -7.53 10.18 -2.72
N ALA A 208 -6.41 9.66 -3.15
CA ALA A 208 -5.91 8.36 -2.72
C ALA A 208 -4.42 8.41 -2.36
N LEU A 209 -4.00 7.53 -1.47
CA LEU A 209 -2.63 7.39 -1.01
C LEU A 209 -2.14 5.97 -1.25
N SER A 210 -0.88 5.82 -1.66
CA SER A 210 -0.19 4.54 -1.80
C SER A 210 1.04 4.52 -0.89
N ASN A 211 1.15 3.48 -0.06
CA ASN A 211 2.24 3.28 0.89
C ASN A 211 3.21 2.20 0.44
N THR A 212 4.49 2.47 0.59
CA THR A 212 5.56 1.47 0.42
C THR A 212 6.54 1.60 1.56
N PHE A 213 6.67 0.53 2.37
CA PHE A 213 7.58 0.48 3.51
C PHE A 213 8.61 -0.63 3.29
N GLY A 214 9.88 -0.30 3.47
CA GLY A 214 10.99 -1.21 3.16
C GLY A 214 11.81 -1.60 4.37
N PHE A 215 12.50 -2.72 4.26
CA PHE A 215 13.55 -3.09 5.22
C PHE A 215 14.58 -1.98 5.36
N GLY A 216 15.14 -1.84 6.56
CA GLY A 216 15.93 -0.67 6.95
C GLY A 216 15.07 0.46 7.52
N GLY A 217 13.73 0.26 7.58
CA GLY A 217 12.80 1.23 8.11
C GLY A 217 12.48 2.39 7.15
N HIS A 218 12.72 2.21 5.85
CA HIS A 218 12.40 3.22 4.85
C HIS A 218 10.90 3.25 4.57
N ASN A 219 10.27 4.42 4.69
CA ASN A 219 8.87 4.62 4.42
C ASN A 219 8.68 5.66 3.32
N ALA A 220 7.83 5.36 2.34
CA ALA A 220 7.43 6.26 1.28
C ALA A 220 5.91 6.22 1.09
N SER A 221 5.31 7.40 0.94
CA SER A 221 3.89 7.57 0.67
C SER A 221 3.69 8.53 -0.49
N LEU A 222 2.81 8.19 -1.42
CA LEU A 222 2.44 9.03 -2.56
C LEU A 222 0.96 9.35 -2.52
N VAL A 223 0.60 10.61 -2.77
CA VAL A 223 -0.79 11.06 -2.89
C VAL A 223 -1.12 11.28 -4.36
N PHE A 224 -2.21 10.66 -4.78
CA PHE A 224 -2.80 10.83 -6.10
C PHE A 224 -4.17 11.51 -5.98
N LYS A 225 -4.44 12.42 -6.92
CA LYS A 225 -5.67 13.21 -6.92
C LYS A 225 -6.33 13.17 -8.28
N LYS A 226 -7.66 13.16 -8.27
CA LYS A 226 -8.47 13.21 -9.48
C LYS A 226 -8.28 14.56 -10.19
N VAL A 227 -7.96 14.49 -11.47
CA VAL A 227 -7.95 15.69 -12.34
C VAL A 227 -9.38 16.02 -12.73
N LYS A 228 -9.81 17.25 -12.46
CA LYS A 228 -11.15 17.79 -12.77
C LYS A 228 -11.15 18.57 -14.06
#